data_35ca326bebbbb0d28ada593f8ae6824b
#
_entry.id   35ca326bebbbb0d28ada593f8ae6824b
#
_cell.length_a   1.000
_cell.length_b   1.000
_cell.length_c   1.000
_cell.angle_alpha   90.00
_cell.angle_beta   90.00
_cell.angle_gamma   90.00
#
_symmetry.space_group_name_H-M   'P 1'
#
loop_
_entity.id
_entity.type
_entity.pdbx_description
1 polymer ?
#
loop_
_entity_poly.entity_id
_entity_poly.type
_entity_poly.pdbx_seq_one_letter_code
_entity_poly.pdbx_strand_id
1 'polypeptide(L)'
;MLVRQARAVPDFNWTGEYTMPGPRLYPHQWSWDSAFIAIGYSHYDQERATRELRHLFEAQWKNGLLPQLVFNPHFTNYFPGPNFWRAKESPDAPEHHETSGVVQPPVHATAALYIYRHAEDEAKDRKSVV
;
A
#
# COMPACT_ATOMS: atom_id res chain seq x y z
N MET A 1 -16.93 -12.04 -15.93
CA MET A 1 -16.99 -12.76 -14.62
C MET A 1 -15.68 -12.64 -13.84
N LEU A 2 -14.53 -13.04 -14.39
CA LEU A 2 -13.21 -13.00 -13.71
C LEU A 2 -12.78 -11.61 -13.22
N VAL A 3 -12.88 -10.57 -14.05
CA VAL A 3 -12.51 -9.19 -13.70
C VAL A 3 -13.32 -8.69 -12.49
N ARG A 4 -14.61 -8.99 -12.45
CA ARG A 4 -15.48 -8.60 -11.32
C ARG A 4 -15.07 -9.30 -10.02
N GLN A 5 -14.71 -10.58 -10.10
CA GLN A 5 -14.22 -11.33 -8.95
C GLN A 5 -12.84 -10.85 -8.48
N ALA A 6 -11.95 -10.53 -9.43
CA ALA A 6 -10.63 -9.99 -9.11
C ALA A 6 -10.69 -8.63 -8.39
N ARG A 7 -11.65 -7.76 -8.76
CA ARG A 7 -11.88 -6.48 -8.06
C ARG A 7 -12.48 -6.67 -6.67
N ALA A 8 -13.33 -7.66 -6.48
CA ALA A 8 -14.01 -7.89 -5.20
C ALA A 8 -13.05 -8.23 -4.05
N VAL A 9 -11.90 -8.84 -4.34
CA VAL A 9 -10.90 -9.20 -3.31
C VAL A 9 -10.24 -7.95 -2.70
N PRO A 10 -9.59 -7.06 -3.46
CA PRO A 10 -9.04 -5.83 -2.89
C PRO A 10 -10.12 -4.92 -2.29
N ASP A 11 -11.33 -4.87 -2.88
CA ASP A 11 -12.44 -4.09 -2.32
C ASP A 11 -12.84 -4.58 -0.93
N PHE A 12 -12.91 -5.89 -0.73
CA PHE A 12 -13.21 -6.51 0.58
C PHE A 12 -12.09 -6.26 1.61
N ASN A 13 -10.84 -6.23 1.15
CA ASN A 13 -9.66 -6.07 2.00
C ASN A 13 -9.28 -4.60 2.29
N TRP A 14 -10.00 -3.65 1.68
CA TRP A 14 -9.76 -2.22 1.83
C TRP A 14 -10.15 -1.72 3.22
N THR A 15 -9.22 -1.05 3.90
CA THR A 15 -9.43 -0.50 5.27
C THR A 15 -9.97 0.92 5.29
N GLY A 16 -9.98 1.61 4.15
CA GLY A 16 -10.22 3.05 4.03
C GLY A 16 -8.93 3.84 3.72
N GLU A 17 -7.78 3.29 4.06
CA GLU A 17 -6.46 3.90 3.87
C GLU A 17 -5.52 3.06 3.01
N TYR A 18 -5.56 1.75 3.19
CA TYR A 18 -4.74 0.77 2.48
C TYR A 18 -5.47 -0.58 2.39
N THR A 19 -4.92 -1.51 1.65
CA THR A 19 -5.47 -2.85 1.46
C THR A 19 -4.65 -3.88 2.24
N MET A 20 -5.33 -4.70 3.04
CA MET A 20 -4.71 -5.87 3.65
C MET A 20 -4.52 -6.96 2.58
N PRO A 21 -3.33 -7.53 2.38
CA PRO A 21 -3.13 -8.63 1.43
C PRO A 21 -4.01 -9.85 1.73
N GLY A 22 -4.26 -10.12 3.02
CA GLY A 22 -5.17 -11.17 3.45
C GLY A 22 -5.59 -10.96 4.91
N PRO A 23 -6.86 -10.60 5.18
CA PRO A 23 -7.30 -10.14 6.52
C PRO A 23 -7.05 -11.11 7.66
N ARG A 24 -6.92 -12.41 7.40
CA ARG A 24 -6.66 -13.43 8.42
C ARG A 24 -5.19 -13.71 8.65
N LEU A 25 -4.37 -13.72 7.58
CA LEU A 25 -2.94 -14.07 7.65
C LEU A 25 -2.03 -12.84 7.54
N TYR A 26 -2.49 -11.81 6.83
CA TYR A 26 -1.73 -10.61 6.52
C TYR A 26 -2.58 -9.36 6.78
N PRO A 27 -2.91 -9.06 8.07
CA PRO A 27 -3.87 -8.02 8.44
C PRO A 27 -3.27 -6.62 8.53
N HIS A 28 -2.11 -6.39 7.95
CA HIS A 28 -1.37 -5.14 7.94
C HIS A 28 -1.14 -4.65 6.52
N GLN A 29 -0.45 -3.53 6.34
CA GLN A 29 0.02 -3.10 5.03
C GLN A 29 1.42 -3.67 4.77
N TRP A 30 1.57 -4.49 3.71
CA TRP A 30 2.86 -4.94 3.21
C TRP A 30 3.31 -4.09 2.02
N SER A 31 4.60 -3.77 1.99
CA SER A 31 5.20 -2.79 1.09
C SER A 31 5.03 -3.13 -0.40
N TRP A 32 5.56 -4.27 -0.86
CA TRP A 32 5.47 -4.63 -2.27
C TRP A 32 4.06 -5.07 -2.67
N ASP A 33 3.30 -5.66 -1.75
CA ASP A 33 1.88 -5.99 -1.95
C ASP A 33 1.09 -4.73 -2.28
N SER A 34 1.26 -3.66 -1.52
CA SER A 34 0.65 -2.36 -1.79
C SER A 34 1.03 -1.81 -3.16
N ALA A 35 2.28 -1.99 -3.60
CA ALA A 35 2.69 -1.55 -4.93
C ALA A 35 1.91 -2.30 -6.03
N PHE A 36 1.79 -3.63 -5.95
CA PHE A 36 1.02 -4.41 -6.91
C PHE A 36 -0.49 -4.15 -6.83
N ILE A 37 -1.02 -3.99 -5.62
CA ILE A 37 -2.43 -3.63 -5.40
C ILE A 37 -2.73 -2.27 -6.02
N ALA A 38 -1.86 -1.28 -5.83
CA ALA A 38 -2.00 0.04 -6.43
C ALA A 38 -1.99 0.01 -7.97
N ILE A 39 -1.14 -0.85 -8.59
CA ILE A 39 -1.20 -1.11 -10.03
C ILE A 39 -2.59 -1.67 -10.42
N GLY A 40 -3.10 -2.62 -9.65
CA GLY A 40 -4.44 -3.17 -9.88
C GLY A 40 -5.54 -2.10 -9.80
N TYR A 41 -5.54 -1.29 -8.76
CA TYR A 41 -6.49 -0.19 -8.60
C TYR A 41 -6.38 0.86 -9.71
N SER A 42 -5.18 1.15 -10.21
CA SER A 42 -4.98 2.16 -11.24
C SER A 42 -5.76 1.92 -12.54
N HIS A 43 -6.27 0.70 -12.75
CA HIS A 43 -7.13 0.37 -13.86
C HIS A 43 -8.62 0.76 -13.68
N TYR A 44 -9.05 1.08 -12.46
CA TYR A 44 -10.47 1.34 -12.20
C TYR A 44 -10.77 2.26 -11.02
N ASP A 45 -9.78 2.57 -10.18
CA ASP A 45 -9.92 3.45 -9.01
C ASP A 45 -8.59 4.17 -8.73
N GLN A 46 -8.37 5.29 -9.39
CA GLN A 46 -7.16 6.09 -9.28
C GLN A 46 -6.97 6.69 -7.87
N GLU A 47 -8.06 6.98 -7.19
CA GLU A 47 -7.99 7.53 -5.84
C GLU A 47 -7.43 6.50 -4.86
N ARG A 48 -7.96 5.27 -4.88
CA ARG A 48 -7.43 4.17 -4.05
C ARG A 48 -6.00 3.80 -4.43
N ALA A 49 -5.66 3.76 -5.72
CA ALA A 49 -4.30 3.50 -6.17
C ALA A 49 -3.30 4.49 -5.56
N THR A 50 -3.64 5.76 -5.60
CA THR A 50 -2.81 6.84 -5.03
C THR A 50 -2.78 6.76 -3.50
N ARG A 51 -3.91 6.51 -2.86
CA ARG A 51 -4.03 6.41 -1.40
C ARG A 51 -3.21 5.26 -0.83
N GLU A 52 -3.25 4.10 -1.48
CA GLU A 52 -2.48 2.89 -1.13
C GLU A 52 -0.98 3.19 -1.01
N LEU A 53 -0.40 3.83 -2.02
CA LEU A 53 1.01 4.21 -2.00
C LEU A 53 1.28 5.35 -1.00
N ARG A 54 0.42 6.35 -0.94
CA ARG A 54 0.60 7.48 -0.04
C ARG A 54 0.68 7.04 1.42
N HIS A 55 -0.23 6.18 1.88
CA HIS A 55 -0.21 5.65 3.23
C HIS A 55 1.09 4.91 3.55
N LEU A 56 1.61 4.13 2.59
CA LEU A 56 2.90 3.46 2.76
C LEU A 56 4.06 4.47 2.88
N PHE A 57 4.08 5.53 2.05
CA PHE A 57 5.12 6.55 2.09
C PHE A 57 5.03 7.47 3.32
N GLU A 58 3.85 7.64 3.94
CA GLU A 58 3.69 8.30 5.23
C GLU A 58 4.43 7.57 6.36
N ALA A 59 4.67 6.26 6.20
CA ALA A 59 5.46 5.44 7.10
C ALA A 59 6.95 5.34 6.71
N GLN A 60 7.42 6.11 5.74
CA GLN A 60 8.83 6.14 5.36
C GLN A 60 9.70 6.67 6.51
N TRP A 61 10.82 6.01 6.74
CA TRP A 61 11.80 6.44 7.74
C TRP A 61 12.55 7.71 7.27
N LYS A 62 13.07 8.48 8.21
CA LYS A 62 13.82 9.73 7.91
C LYS A 62 15.04 9.49 7.03
N ASN A 63 15.66 8.33 7.12
CA ASN A 63 16.80 7.91 6.29
C ASN A 63 16.40 7.40 4.89
N GLY A 64 15.10 7.45 4.55
CA GLY A 64 14.57 7.02 3.26
C GLY A 64 14.13 5.55 3.19
N LEU A 65 14.33 4.74 4.24
CA LEU A 65 13.86 3.36 4.26
C LEU A 65 12.34 3.31 4.13
N LEU A 66 11.84 2.54 3.18
CA LEU A 66 10.42 2.21 3.07
C LEU A 66 10.20 0.83 3.72
N PRO A 67 9.44 0.76 4.82
CA PRO A 67 9.39 -0.45 5.62
C PRO A 67 8.66 -1.58 4.90
N GLN A 68 9.10 -2.81 5.11
CA GLN A 68 8.41 -4.02 4.65
C GLN A 68 6.94 -4.04 5.10
N LEU A 69 6.68 -3.57 6.31
CA LEU A 69 5.41 -3.71 7.01
C LEU A 69 5.08 -2.44 7.78
N VAL A 70 3.86 -1.93 7.57
CA VAL A 70 3.21 -0.92 8.42
C VAL A 70 2.12 -1.63 9.21
N PHE A 71 2.21 -1.61 10.53
CA PHE A 71 1.31 -2.33 11.40
C PHE A 71 -0.08 -1.68 11.46
N ASN A 72 -1.12 -2.51 11.35
CA ASN A 72 -2.48 -2.09 11.61
C ASN A 72 -2.73 -2.11 13.12
N PRO A 73 -3.05 -0.96 13.74
CA PRO A 73 -3.22 -0.87 15.19
C PRO A 73 -4.41 -1.68 15.74
N HIS A 74 -5.33 -2.10 14.88
CA HIS A 74 -6.48 -2.93 15.27
C HIS A 74 -6.15 -4.43 15.38
N PHE A 75 -4.95 -4.86 14.95
CA PHE A 75 -4.51 -6.26 14.99
C PHE A 75 -3.28 -6.43 15.87
N THR A 76 -3.50 -6.61 17.16
CA THR A 76 -2.43 -6.67 18.19
C THR A 76 -1.84 -8.07 18.42
N ASN A 77 -2.51 -9.13 17.95
CA ASN A 77 -2.11 -10.52 18.18
C ASN A 77 -1.28 -11.12 17.02
N TYR A 78 -0.67 -10.26 16.21
CA TYR A 78 0.16 -10.70 15.09
C TYR A 78 1.62 -10.92 15.55
N PHE A 79 2.24 -12.00 15.09
CA PHE A 79 3.67 -12.26 15.32
C PHE A 79 4.42 -12.42 13.98
N PRO A 80 5.58 -11.78 13.82
CA PRO A 80 6.23 -10.84 14.75
C PRO A 80 5.55 -9.47 14.77
N GLY A 81 5.21 -8.99 15.97
CA GLY A 81 4.60 -7.68 16.19
C GLY A 81 5.62 -6.53 16.29
N PRO A 82 5.15 -5.27 16.51
CA PRO A 82 6.03 -4.09 16.59
C PRO A 82 7.18 -4.24 17.58
N ASN A 83 6.92 -4.82 18.74
CA ASN A 83 7.92 -5.01 19.79
C ASN A 83 9.08 -5.93 19.38
N PHE A 84 8.84 -6.88 18.50
CA PHE A 84 9.90 -7.73 17.96
C PHE A 84 10.89 -6.93 17.11
N TRP A 85 10.39 -6.01 16.32
CA TRP A 85 11.20 -5.22 15.39
C TRP A 85 11.97 -4.09 16.07
N ARG A 86 11.48 -3.61 17.23
CA ARG A 86 12.10 -2.51 18.01
C ARG A 86 12.39 -1.27 17.15
N ALA A 87 11.59 -1.05 16.10
CA ALA A 87 11.82 0.03 15.14
C ALA A 87 11.86 1.42 15.81
N LYS A 88 11.01 1.63 16.82
CA LYS A 88 10.95 2.90 17.58
C LYS A 88 12.20 3.24 18.39
N GLU A 89 13.14 2.32 18.54
CA GLU A 89 14.43 2.63 19.15
C GLU A 89 15.37 3.39 18.20
N SER A 90 15.08 3.38 16.91
CA SER A 90 15.81 4.18 15.92
C SER A 90 15.27 5.61 15.87
N PRO A 91 16.16 6.63 15.87
CA PRO A 91 15.75 8.02 15.72
C PRO A 91 15.18 8.33 14.32
N ASP A 92 15.40 7.44 13.36
CA ASP A 92 14.91 7.58 11.98
C ASP A 92 13.51 6.97 11.77
N ALA A 93 13.01 6.20 12.74
CA ALA A 93 11.68 5.57 12.62
C ALA A 93 10.56 6.61 12.52
N PRO A 94 9.48 6.30 11.77
CA PRO A 94 8.35 7.20 11.65
C PRO A 94 7.66 7.41 13.00
N GLU A 95 7.23 8.64 13.25
CA GLU A 95 6.63 9.03 14.54
C GLU A 95 5.27 8.38 14.76
N HIS A 96 4.42 8.39 13.73
CA HIS A 96 3.00 8.03 13.83
C HIS A 96 2.67 6.61 13.40
N HIS A 97 3.64 5.85 12.90
CA HIS A 97 3.44 4.48 12.43
C HIS A 97 4.36 3.50 13.15
N GLU A 98 3.81 2.34 13.48
CA GLU A 98 4.61 1.18 13.88
C GLU A 98 5.01 0.40 12.62
N THR A 99 6.30 0.08 12.47
CA THR A 99 6.82 -0.54 11.26
C THR A 99 7.82 -1.64 11.57
N SER A 100 8.08 -2.52 10.58
CA SER A 100 9.29 -3.33 10.58
C SER A 100 10.52 -2.46 10.23
N GLY A 101 11.72 -2.93 10.63
CA GLY A 101 12.99 -2.26 10.33
C GLY A 101 13.72 -2.81 9.09
N VAL A 102 13.02 -3.51 8.19
CA VAL A 102 13.58 -4.12 6.98
C VAL A 102 12.77 -3.70 5.76
N VAL A 103 13.32 -3.92 4.56
CA VAL A 103 12.70 -3.58 3.28
C VAL A 103 12.23 -4.82 2.51
N GLN A 104 11.34 -4.61 1.56
CA GLN A 104 10.98 -5.56 0.51
C GLN A 104 11.50 -5.07 -0.86
N PRO A 105 11.40 -5.87 -1.94
CA PRO A 105 11.80 -5.45 -3.29
C PRO A 105 11.19 -4.09 -3.69
N PRO A 106 11.98 -3.14 -4.21
CA PRO A 106 11.58 -1.76 -4.43
C PRO A 106 10.81 -1.58 -5.74
N VAL A 107 9.57 -2.05 -5.81
CA VAL A 107 8.70 -1.97 -7.00
C VAL A 107 7.79 -0.72 -7.02
N HIS A 108 7.93 0.16 -6.06
CA HIS A 108 7.03 1.32 -5.85
C HIS A 108 7.12 2.37 -6.96
N ALA A 109 8.32 2.61 -7.51
CA ALA A 109 8.49 3.52 -8.65
C ALA A 109 7.75 3.00 -9.89
N THR A 110 7.76 1.67 -10.11
CA THR A 110 6.98 1.04 -11.17
C THR A 110 5.49 1.24 -10.94
N ALA A 111 5.01 1.04 -9.71
CA ALA A 111 3.60 1.27 -9.38
C ALA A 111 3.18 2.73 -9.62
N ALA A 112 3.97 3.69 -9.18
CA ALA A 112 3.72 5.11 -9.40
C ALA A 112 3.65 5.44 -10.91
N LEU A 113 4.54 4.86 -11.72
CA LEU A 113 4.53 5.03 -13.17
C LEU A 113 3.24 4.48 -13.81
N TYR A 114 2.76 3.31 -13.37
CA TYR A 114 1.51 2.74 -13.88
C TYR A 114 0.29 3.59 -13.50
N ILE A 115 0.23 4.07 -12.26
CA ILE A 115 -0.83 4.98 -11.80
C ILE A 115 -0.84 6.24 -12.67
N TYR A 116 0.32 6.84 -12.90
CA TYR A 116 0.45 8.04 -13.73
C TYR A 116 -0.03 7.81 -15.17
N ARG A 117 0.43 6.73 -15.81
CA ARG A 117 0.05 6.40 -17.19
C ARG A 117 -1.46 6.16 -17.34
N HIS A 118 -2.06 5.40 -16.44
CA HIS A 118 -3.50 5.15 -16.50
C HIS A 118 -4.32 6.41 -16.24
N ALA A 119 -3.85 7.32 -15.39
CA ALA A 119 -4.49 8.63 -15.20
C ALA A 119 -4.43 9.52 -16.45
N GLU A 120 -3.32 9.48 -17.21
CA GLU A 120 -3.22 10.17 -18.50
C GLU A 120 -4.17 9.61 -19.55
N ASP A 121 -4.31 8.28 -19.62
CA ASP A 121 -5.19 7.61 -20.56
C ASP A 121 -6.66 7.94 -20.27
N GLU A 122 -7.09 7.90 -19.00
CA GLU A 122 -8.43 8.35 -18.60
C GLU A 122 -8.70 9.83 -18.94
N ALA A 123 -7.69 10.69 -18.83
CA ALA A 123 -7.83 12.10 -19.18
C ALA A 123 -7.95 12.32 -20.69
N LYS A 124 -7.30 11.49 -21.52
CA LYS A 124 -7.43 11.50 -22.97
C LYS A 124 -8.81 11.00 -23.41
N ASP A 125 -9.27 9.89 -22.84
CA ASP A 125 -10.59 9.32 -23.14
C ASP A 125 -11.72 10.30 -22.82
N ARG A 126 -11.64 11.00 -21.67
CA ARG A 126 -12.62 12.04 -21.32
C ARG A 126 -12.64 13.20 -22.31
N LYS A 127 -11.51 13.58 -22.90
CA LYS A 127 -11.42 14.65 -23.91
C LYS A 127 -11.90 14.22 -25.30
N SER A 128 -11.90 12.93 -25.59
CA SER A 128 -12.36 12.40 -26.89
C SER A 128 -13.87 12.24 -26.99
N VAL A 129 -14.60 12.36 -25.87
CA VAL A 129 -16.06 12.19 -25.79
C VAL A 129 -16.81 13.54 -25.83
N VAL A 130 -16.08 14.65 -25.89
CA VAL A 130 -16.62 16.02 -26.05
C VAL A 130 -16.40 16.49 -27.48
#